data_0ea42c20a86032c4c56e1a17c69a0680
#
_entry.id   0ea42c20a86032c4c56e1a17c69a0680
#
_cell.length_a   1.000
_cell.length_b   1.000
_cell.length_c   1.000
_cell.angle_alpha   90.00
_cell.angle_beta   90.00
_cell.angle_gamma   90.00
#
_symmetry.space_group_name_H-M   'P 1'
#
loop_
_entity.id
_entity.type
_entity.pdbx_description
1 polymer ?
#
loop_
_entity_poly.entity_id
_entity_poly.type
_entity_poly.pdbx_seq_one_letter_code
_entity_poly.pdbx_strand_id
1 'polypeptide(L)'
;MSQTKNPAERLHDALQRVRELHFDASGRVGDYVALRRVENVRHLEAAVAALADFDPRSLPISEPIAFWLNAYNATVVLAARACARGEPVSGIPGLFDRPRLTVAGHGFALDDIEHGLLRGNAPKYGRWSGPLPRGDPRLDYTPRLYDERVHFALFSACRSSHALRAFGPDPLGDQLEAAVRDCVRREVRVAEDGAWVEVPRLFKWYPGDFGGEPGILDFVLARIDDDAVLDRIDARQGNVKLHYKAFDWTLDQRE
;
A
#
# COMPACT_ATOMS: atom_id res chain seq x y z
N MET A 1 29.26 -10.80 17.86
CA MET A 1 29.40 -10.68 16.41
C MET A 1 28.10 -10.08 15.89
N SER A 2 28.14 -8.86 15.33
CA SER A 2 26.94 -8.24 14.75
C SER A 2 26.52 -9.08 13.54
N GLN A 3 25.36 -9.70 13.58
CA GLN A 3 24.80 -10.38 12.40
C GLN A 3 24.63 -9.34 11.30
N THR A 4 25.17 -9.62 10.13
CA THR A 4 24.96 -8.77 8.96
C THR A 4 23.47 -8.84 8.59
N LYS A 5 22.77 -7.68 8.62
CA LYS A 5 21.36 -7.59 8.24
C LYS A 5 21.12 -8.17 6.85
N ASN A 6 20.08 -8.97 6.71
CA ASN A 6 19.67 -9.51 5.42
C ASN A 6 19.12 -8.39 4.49
N PRO A 7 18.94 -8.63 3.18
CA PRO A 7 18.44 -7.60 2.24
C PRO A 7 17.05 -7.06 2.61
N ALA A 8 16.14 -7.86 3.18
CA ALA A 8 14.82 -7.40 3.60
C ALA A 8 14.91 -6.42 4.78
N GLU A 9 15.75 -6.72 5.79
CA GLU A 9 16.00 -5.81 6.92
C GLU A 9 16.66 -4.50 6.46
N ARG A 10 17.60 -4.57 5.53
CA ARG A 10 18.24 -3.37 4.95
C ARG A 10 17.25 -2.52 4.17
N LEU A 11 16.33 -3.14 3.44
CA LEU A 11 15.28 -2.45 2.71
C LEU A 11 14.34 -1.72 3.69
N HIS A 12 13.89 -2.41 4.74
CA HIS A 12 13.08 -1.82 5.81
C HIS A 12 13.75 -0.58 6.40
N ASP A 13 15.02 -0.70 6.84
CA ASP A 13 15.74 0.41 7.47
C ASP A 13 15.95 1.59 6.52
N ALA A 14 16.29 1.31 5.26
CA ALA A 14 16.49 2.36 4.26
C ALA A 14 15.18 3.10 3.95
N LEU A 15 14.05 2.37 3.85
CA LEU A 15 12.73 2.96 3.62
C LEU A 15 12.28 3.78 4.85
N GLN A 16 12.45 3.25 6.06
CA GLN A 16 12.16 3.96 7.30
C GLN A 16 12.96 5.26 7.40
N ARG A 17 14.25 5.21 7.09
CA ARG A 17 15.11 6.41 7.07
C ARG A 17 14.63 7.46 6.07
N VAL A 18 14.24 7.07 4.87
CA VAL A 18 13.69 8.00 3.87
C VAL A 18 12.39 8.62 4.38
N ARG A 19 11.50 7.83 4.97
CA ARG A 19 10.26 8.31 5.58
C ARG A 19 10.53 9.37 6.66
N GLU A 20 11.46 9.10 7.57
CA GLU A 20 11.78 10.00 8.69
C GLU A 20 12.40 11.32 8.23
N LEU A 21 13.27 11.30 7.22
CA LEU A 21 14.01 12.46 6.77
C LEU A 21 13.27 13.32 5.74
N HIS A 22 12.41 12.71 4.92
CA HIS A 22 11.87 13.35 3.73
C HIS A 22 10.34 13.38 3.67
N PHE A 23 9.65 12.84 4.67
CA PHE A 23 8.20 12.93 4.76
C PHE A 23 7.77 13.69 6.01
N ASP A 24 6.55 14.20 6.01
CA ASP A 24 5.94 14.80 7.19
C ASP A 24 5.65 13.76 8.29
N ALA A 25 5.23 14.21 9.46
CA ALA A 25 4.93 13.33 10.58
C ALA A 25 3.87 12.26 10.23
N SER A 26 2.93 12.59 9.34
CA SER A 26 1.92 11.66 8.86
C SER A 26 2.46 10.59 7.90
N GLY A 27 3.63 10.81 7.30
CA GLY A 27 4.21 9.95 6.27
C GLY A 27 3.57 10.12 4.89
N ARG A 28 2.84 11.20 4.63
CA ARG A 28 2.09 11.40 3.38
C ARG A 28 2.72 12.43 2.45
N VAL A 29 3.02 13.60 2.99
CA VAL A 29 3.57 14.71 2.21
C VAL A 29 5.08 14.59 2.12
N GLY A 30 5.59 14.30 0.92
CA GLY A 30 7.00 14.07 0.69
C GLY A 30 7.76 15.30 0.20
N ASP A 31 9.04 15.40 0.57
CA ASP A 31 10.00 16.34 -0.04
C ASP A 31 10.64 15.71 -1.28
N TYR A 32 9.91 15.66 -2.37
CA TYR A 32 10.40 15.08 -3.64
C TYR A 32 11.50 15.91 -4.29
N VAL A 33 11.65 17.18 -3.94
CA VAL A 33 12.77 18.01 -4.38
C VAL A 33 14.07 17.51 -3.75
N ALA A 34 14.06 17.26 -2.45
CA ALA A 34 15.20 16.67 -1.76
C ALA A 34 15.47 15.22 -2.23
N LEU A 35 14.42 14.42 -2.45
CA LEU A 35 14.53 13.03 -2.92
C LEU A 35 15.10 12.90 -4.34
N ARG A 36 15.11 13.96 -5.17
CA ARG A 36 15.81 13.95 -6.47
C ARG A 36 17.33 13.93 -6.34
N ARG A 37 17.88 14.34 -5.18
CA ARG A 37 19.31 14.30 -4.94
C ARG A 37 19.76 12.88 -4.62
N VAL A 38 20.75 12.39 -5.32
CA VAL A 38 21.24 11.00 -5.21
C VAL A 38 21.68 10.66 -3.78
N GLU A 39 22.33 11.61 -3.08
CA GLU A 39 22.79 11.40 -1.70
C GLU A 39 21.66 11.05 -0.71
N ASN A 40 20.42 11.55 -0.95
CA ASN A 40 19.27 11.34 -0.09
C ASN A 40 18.61 9.97 -0.29
N VAL A 41 18.82 9.32 -1.42
CA VAL A 41 18.17 8.05 -1.78
C VAL A 41 19.13 6.89 -2.05
N ARG A 42 20.45 7.15 -2.10
CA ARG A 42 21.44 6.13 -2.42
C ARG A 42 21.35 4.85 -1.57
N HIS A 43 20.98 5.00 -0.28
CA HIS A 43 20.82 3.83 0.61
C HIS A 43 19.58 3.02 0.23
N LEU A 44 18.48 3.69 -0.16
CA LEU A 44 17.28 3.02 -0.62
C LEU A 44 17.51 2.36 -1.98
N GLU A 45 18.16 3.04 -2.91
CA GLU A 45 18.56 2.48 -4.22
C GLU A 45 19.45 1.24 -4.06
N ALA A 46 20.45 1.31 -3.18
CA ALA A 46 21.32 0.17 -2.90
C ALA A 46 20.59 -0.99 -2.23
N ALA A 47 19.63 -0.70 -1.32
CA ALA A 47 18.82 -1.72 -0.69
C ALA A 47 17.89 -2.41 -1.69
N VAL A 48 17.24 -1.65 -2.58
CA VAL A 48 16.41 -2.20 -3.67
C VAL A 48 17.26 -3.02 -4.66
N ALA A 49 18.43 -2.53 -5.06
CA ALA A 49 19.32 -3.27 -5.96
C ALA A 49 19.79 -4.62 -5.37
N ALA A 50 20.01 -4.68 -4.06
CA ALA A 50 20.41 -5.91 -3.37
C ALA A 50 19.33 -7.01 -3.34
N LEU A 51 18.08 -6.69 -3.71
CA LEU A 51 17.00 -7.68 -3.82
C LEU A 51 17.18 -8.59 -5.05
N ALA A 52 17.97 -8.18 -6.04
CA ALA A 52 18.16 -8.94 -7.28
C ALA A 52 18.62 -10.38 -7.01
N ASP A 53 19.45 -10.58 -6.00
CA ASP A 53 20.00 -11.88 -5.62
C ASP A 53 19.37 -12.46 -4.36
N PHE A 54 18.33 -11.80 -3.80
CA PHE A 54 17.69 -12.20 -2.57
C PHE A 54 16.43 -13.04 -2.83
N ASP A 55 16.40 -14.26 -2.29
CA ASP A 55 15.23 -15.13 -2.35
C ASP A 55 14.32 -14.90 -1.12
N PRO A 56 13.16 -14.23 -1.27
CA PRO A 56 12.25 -13.96 -0.17
C PRO A 56 11.58 -15.22 0.43
N ARG A 57 11.69 -16.39 -0.21
CA ARG A 57 11.24 -17.68 0.36
C ARG A 57 12.12 -18.14 1.52
N SER A 58 13.30 -17.53 1.68
CA SER A 58 14.17 -17.74 2.84
C SER A 58 13.69 -17.04 4.11
N LEU A 59 12.71 -16.13 3.99
CA LEU A 59 12.14 -15.42 5.13
C LEU A 59 11.23 -16.32 5.98
N PRO A 60 11.13 -16.07 7.29
CA PRO A 60 10.09 -16.65 8.13
C PRO A 60 8.69 -16.42 7.55
N ILE A 61 7.76 -17.35 7.79
CA ILE A 61 6.42 -17.35 7.18
C ILE A 61 5.60 -16.07 7.45
N SER A 62 5.92 -15.34 8.51
CA SER A 62 5.27 -14.08 8.91
C SER A 62 5.79 -12.84 8.16
N GLU A 63 6.93 -12.92 7.49
CA GLU A 63 7.64 -11.75 6.94
C GLU A 63 7.37 -11.44 5.45
N PRO A 64 6.96 -12.39 4.58
CA PRO A 64 6.83 -12.11 3.14
C PRO A 64 5.88 -10.95 2.81
N ILE A 65 4.79 -10.77 3.56
CA ILE A 65 3.87 -9.63 3.34
C ILE A 65 4.59 -8.31 3.60
N ALA A 66 5.27 -8.16 4.75
CA ALA A 66 6.03 -6.96 5.10
C ALA A 66 7.13 -6.68 4.06
N PHE A 67 7.84 -7.72 3.62
CA PHE A 67 8.85 -7.61 2.56
C PHE A 67 8.27 -7.03 1.27
N TRP A 68 7.17 -7.60 0.75
CA TRP A 68 6.58 -7.15 -0.51
C TRP A 68 5.96 -5.75 -0.41
N LEU A 69 5.38 -5.39 0.75
CA LEU A 69 4.91 -4.03 1.02
C LEU A 69 6.08 -3.02 0.98
N ASN A 70 7.19 -3.35 1.62
CA ASN A 70 8.38 -2.49 1.60
C ASN A 70 9.00 -2.37 0.21
N ALA A 71 9.07 -3.46 -0.54
CA ALA A 71 9.58 -3.47 -1.92
C ALA A 71 8.70 -2.61 -2.85
N TYR A 72 7.38 -2.72 -2.74
CA TYR A 72 6.42 -1.88 -3.46
C TYR A 72 6.61 -0.40 -3.08
N ASN A 73 6.55 -0.07 -1.79
CA ASN A 73 6.62 1.29 -1.29
C ASN A 73 7.95 1.98 -1.66
N ALA A 74 9.08 1.27 -1.52
CA ALA A 74 10.38 1.77 -1.94
C ALA A 74 10.44 2.08 -3.44
N THR A 75 9.86 1.19 -4.26
CA THR A 75 9.79 1.36 -5.71
C THR A 75 8.96 2.58 -6.10
N VAL A 76 7.81 2.81 -5.43
CA VAL A 76 6.98 4.00 -5.64
C VAL A 76 7.73 5.26 -5.26
N VAL A 77 8.40 5.30 -4.09
CA VAL A 77 9.20 6.46 -3.66
C VAL A 77 10.27 6.81 -4.70
N LEU A 78 10.99 5.80 -5.19
CA LEU A 78 12.04 6.00 -6.19
C LEU A 78 11.48 6.46 -7.54
N ALA A 79 10.34 5.95 -7.96
CA ALA A 79 9.69 6.33 -9.21
C ALA A 79 9.07 7.74 -9.16
N ALA A 80 8.42 8.08 -8.04
CA ALA A 80 7.73 9.37 -7.86
C ALA A 80 8.67 10.59 -7.93
N ARG A 81 9.98 10.40 -7.74
CA ARG A 81 11.00 11.46 -7.95
C ARG A 81 10.99 12.06 -9.35
N ALA A 82 10.54 11.28 -10.35
CA ALA A 82 10.43 11.75 -11.73
C ALA A 82 9.17 12.58 -11.99
N CYS A 83 8.19 12.53 -11.08
CA CYS A 83 6.94 13.28 -11.23
C CYS A 83 7.16 14.77 -10.96
N ALA A 84 6.64 15.64 -11.83
CA ALA A 84 6.69 17.07 -11.61
C ALA A 84 5.65 17.53 -10.58
N ARG A 85 5.87 18.69 -9.98
CA ARG A 85 4.92 19.27 -9.03
C ARG A 85 3.57 19.52 -9.71
N GLY A 86 2.49 19.10 -9.06
CA GLY A 86 1.13 19.26 -9.57
C GLY A 86 0.72 18.23 -10.62
N GLU A 87 1.65 17.38 -11.08
CA GLU A 87 1.34 16.33 -12.03
C GLU A 87 0.80 15.06 -11.33
N PRO A 88 -0.02 14.28 -12.01
CA PRO A 88 -0.51 13.03 -11.46
C PRO A 88 0.58 11.95 -11.48
N VAL A 89 0.78 11.27 -10.36
CA VAL A 89 1.73 10.15 -10.24
C VAL A 89 1.39 9.03 -11.22
N SER A 90 0.10 8.82 -11.52
CA SER A 90 -0.36 7.85 -12.53
C SER A 90 0.08 8.20 -13.96
N GLY A 91 0.54 9.43 -14.22
CA GLY A 91 1.13 9.86 -15.49
C GLY A 91 2.56 9.40 -15.72
N ILE A 92 3.24 8.84 -14.71
CA ILE A 92 4.60 8.28 -14.88
C ILE A 92 4.50 7.06 -15.81
N PRO A 93 5.19 7.07 -16.97
CA PRO A 93 5.07 6.00 -17.95
C PRO A 93 5.44 4.62 -17.38
N GLY A 94 4.53 3.66 -17.48
CA GLY A 94 4.73 2.29 -17.01
C GLY A 94 4.95 2.17 -15.49
N LEU A 95 4.42 3.09 -14.68
CA LEU A 95 4.61 3.05 -13.23
C LEU A 95 4.13 1.72 -12.64
N PHE A 96 2.95 1.28 -13.04
CA PHE A 96 2.30 0.11 -12.45
C PHE A 96 2.54 -1.19 -13.22
N ASP A 97 2.65 -1.12 -14.56
CA ASP A 97 2.58 -2.26 -15.45
C ASP A 97 3.93 -2.68 -16.07
N ARG A 98 5.01 -1.94 -15.81
CA ARG A 98 6.36 -2.31 -16.27
C ARG A 98 7.26 -2.71 -15.10
N PRO A 99 8.13 -3.72 -15.28
CA PRO A 99 9.10 -4.10 -14.25
C PRO A 99 9.96 -2.91 -13.82
N ARG A 100 10.04 -2.68 -12.51
CA ARG A 100 10.80 -1.58 -11.90
C ARG A 100 11.77 -2.04 -10.83
N LEU A 101 11.64 -3.27 -10.37
CA LEU A 101 12.61 -3.88 -9.48
C LEU A 101 12.85 -5.32 -9.87
N THR A 102 13.99 -5.86 -9.45
CA THR A 102 14.36 -7.26 -9.61
C THR A 102 14.45 -7.91 -8.23
N VAL A 103 13.82 -9.07 -8.05
CA VAL A 103 13.89 -9.88 -6.83
C VAL A 103 14.19 -11.32 -7.27
N ALA A 104 15.19 -11.96 -6.68
CA ALA A 104 15.59 -13.33 -6.99
C ALA A 104 15.74 -13.59 -8.51
N GLY A 105 16.33 -12.64 -9.23
CA GLY A 105 16.52 -12.70 -10.68
C GLY A 105 15.28 -12.41 -11.53
N HIS A 106 14.09 -12.20 -10.93
CA HIS A 106 12.85 -11.92 -11.67
C HIS A 106 12.49 -10.44 -11.62
N GLY A 107 12.05 -9.88 -12.76
CA GLY A 107 11.53 -8.52 -12.85
C GLY A 107 10.08 -8.43 -12.35
N PHE A 108 9.77 -7.44 -11.51
CA PHE A 108 8.44 -7.18 -10.99
C PHE A 108 7.97 -5.77 -11.32
N ALA A 109 6.74 -5.67 -11.83
CA ALA A 109 5.96 -4.44 -11.87
C ALA A 109 5.24 -4.23 -10.53
N LEU A 110 4.77 -3.02 -10.25
CA LEU A 110 3.96 -2.77 -9.06
C LEU A 110 2.67 -3.59 -9.08
N ASP A 111 2.02 -3.72 -10.25
CA ASP A 111 0.83 -4.57 -10.41
C ASP A 111 1.12 -6.06 -10.16
N ASP A 112 2.33 -6.54 -10.47
CA ASP A 112 2.74 -7.92 -10.17
C ASP A 112 2.82 -8.13 -8.65
N ILE A 113 3.33 -7.15 -7.91
CA ILE A 113 3.43 -7.24 -6.45
C ILE A 113 2.04 -7.12 -5.80
N GLU A 114 1.29 -6.06 -6.11
CA GLU A 114 -0.03 -5.82 -5.51
C GLU A 114 -1.01 -6.93 -5.86
N HIS A 115 -1.25 -7.14 -7.16
CA HIS A 115 -2.31 -8.05 -7.60
C HIS A 115 -1.82 -9.48 -7.77
N GLY A 116 -0.55 -9.64 -8.24
CA GLY A 116 0.05 -10.96 -8.48
C GLY A 116 0.40 -11.68 -7.18
N LEU A 117 1.00 -10.99 -6.23
CA LEU A 117 1.50 -11.61 -5.01
C LEU A 117 0.63 -11.32 -3.79
N LEU A 118 0.49 -10.07 -3.39
CA LEU A 118 -0.21 -9.69 -2.15
C LEU A 118 -1.70 -10.02 -2.18
N ARG A 119 -2.33 -9.98 -3.35
CA ARG A 119 -3.74 -10.34 -3.58
C ARG A 119 -3.93 -11.75 -4.18
N GLY A 120 -2.90 -12.62 -4.15
CA GLY A 120 -3.02 -14.01 -4.59
C GLY A 120 -3.36 -14.16 -6.08
N ASN A 121 -2.82 -13.31 -6.92
CA ASN A 121 -3.06 -13.23 -8.37
C ASN A 121 -4.52 -12.87 -8.74
N ALA A 122 -5.15 -12.05 -7.90
CA ALA A 122 -6.48 -11.52 -8.19
C ALA A 122 -6.45 -10.47 -9.29
N PRO A 123 -7.54 -10.33 -10.08
CA PRO A 123 -7.62 -9.30 -11.10
C PRO A 123 -7.53 -7.88 -10.53
N LYS A 124 -6.80 -7.00 -11.22
CA LYS A 124 -6.94 -5.54 -11.05
C LYS A 124 -8.33 -5.11 -11.53
N TYR A 125 -8.90 -4.05 -10.94
CA TYR A 125 -10.18 -3.52 -11.41
C TYR A 125 -10.16 -3.25 -12.92
N GLY A 126 -11.25 -3.63 -13.60
CA GLY A 126 -11.37 -3.55 -15.07
C GLY A 126 -10.58 -4.63 -15.82
N ARG A 127 -10.04 -5.65 -15.14
CA ARG A 127 -9.39 -6.81 -15.74
C ARG A 127 -10.14 -8.10 -15.37
N TRP A 128 -9.97 -9.14 -16.20
CA TRP A 128 -10.64 -10.44 -16.02
C TRP A 128 -9.72 -11.49 -15.38
N SER A 129 -8.41 -11.27 -15.39
CA SER A 129 -7.40 -12.19 -14.83
C SER A 129 -6.35 -11.43 -14.04
N GLY A 130 -5.66 -12.16 -13.17
CA GLY A 130 -4.48 -11.64 -12.49
C GLY A 130 -3.36 -11.28 -13.47
N PRO A 131 -2.36 -10.50 -13.05
CA PRO A 131 -1.28 -10.03 -13.91
C PRO A 131 -0.31 -11.14 -14.31
N LEU A 132 -0.18 -12.19 -13.48
CA LEU A 132 0.77 -13.28 -13.72
C LEU A 132 0.05 -14.45 -14.39
N PRO A 133 0.56 -14.96 -15.54
CA PRO A 133 -0.02 -16.12 -16.18
C PRO A 133 0.13 -17.38 -15.31
N ARG A 134 -0.75 -18.37 -15.53
CA ARG A 134 -0.66 -19.65 -14.83
C ARG A 134 0.69 -20.33 -15.10
N GLY A 135 1.38 -20.69 -14.02
CA GLY A 135 2.71 -21.31 -14.09
C GLY A 135 3.87 -20.30 -14.19
N ASP A 136 3.60 -19.01 -14.05
CA ASP A 136 4.65 -18.00 -13.91
C ASP A 136 5.47 -18.29 -12.64
N PRO A 137 6.82 -18.41 -12.71
CA PRO A 137 7.65 -18.73 -11.55
C PRO A 137 7.57 -17.68 -10.44
N ARG A 138 7.15 -16.46 -10.74
CA ARG A 138 6.96 -15.41 -9.73
C ARG A 138 5.82 -15.70 -8.77
N LEU A 139 4.86 -16.57 -9.13
CA LEU A 139 3.79 -17.02 -8.25
C LEU A 139 4.30 -17.80 -7.02
N ASP A 140 5.50 -18.40 -7.09
CA ASP A 140 6.12 -19.10 -5.98
C ASP A 140 6.51 -18.16 -4.82
N TYR A 141 6.51 -16.86 -5.05
CA TYR A 141 6.79 -15.82 -4.04
C TYR A 141 5.53 -15.26 -3.38
N THR A 142 4.34 -15.77 -3.74
CA THR A 142 3.07 -15.35 -3.14
C THR A 142 3.07 -15.68 -1.64
N PRO A 143 2.79 -14.72 -0.74
CA PRO A 143 2.63 -15.00 0.69
C PRO A 143 1.55 -16.06 0.92
N ARG A 144 1.78 -16.95 1.89
CA ARG A 144 0.82 -18.02 2.20
C ARG A 144 -0.48 -17.54 2.85
N LEU A 145 -0.44 -16.37 3.46
CA LEU A 145 -1.57 -15.73 4.11
C LEU A 145 -2.02 -14.55 3.27
N TYR A 146 -3.32 -14.47 3.03
CA TYR A 146 -3.95 -13.28 2.46
C TYR A 146 -4.44 -12.38 3.60
N ASP A 147 -4.26 -11.07 3.44
CA ASP A 147 -4.74 -10.08 4.39
C ASP A 147 -5.22 -8.86 3.59
N GLU A 148 -6.53 -8.60 3.59
CA GLU A 148 -7.15 -7.49 2.84
C GLU A 148 -6.65 -6.12 3.30
N ARG A 149 -6.08 -6.03 4.50
CA ARG A 149 -5.52 -4.78 5.03
C ARG A 149 -4.27 -4.31 4.28
N VAL A 150 -3.66 -5.15 3.44
CA VAL A 150 -2.53 -4.75 2.58
C VAL A 150 -2.86 -3.56 1.69
N HIS A 151 -4.13 -3.40 1.28
CA HIS A 151 -4.58 -2.25 0.50
C HIS A 151 -4.28 -0.91 1.18
N PHE A 152 -4.31 -0.85 2.51
CA PHE A 152 -4.06 0.37 3.29
C PHE A 152 -2.58 0.59 3.61
N ALA A 153 -1.74 -0.37 3.27
CA ALA A 153 -0.30 -0.36 3.46
C ALA A 153 0.48 0.03 2.19
N LEU A 154 -0.18 0.01 1.03
CA LEU A 154 0.42 0.37 -0.26
C LEU A 154 0.41 1.88 -0.45
N PHE A 155 1.60 2.43 -0.65
CA PHE A 155 1.83 3.86 -0.88
C PHE A 155 1.77 4.18 -2.37
N SER A 156 1.16 5.28 -2.77
CA SER A 156 1.06 5.72 -4.17
C SER A 156 1.54 7.15 -4.41
N ALA A 157 2.18 7.78 -3.43
CA ALA A 157 2.81 9.10 -3.52
C ALA A 157 1.87 10.27 -3.91
N CYS A 158 0.56 10.06 -3.93
CA CYS A 158 -0.43 11.06 -4.34
C CYS A 158 -1.30 11.52 -3.17
N ARG A 159 -2.11 12.55 -3.37
CA ARG A 159 -2.98 13.14 -2.33
C ARG A 159 -3.96 12.15 -1.70
N SER A 160 -4.46 11.20 -2.49
CA SER A 160 -5.32 10.12 -1.98
C SER A 160 -4.53 8.90 -1.48
N SER A 161 -3.20 8.98 -1.41
CA SER A 161 -2.35 7.89 -0.92
C SER A 161 -2.56 7.60 0.56
N HIS A 162 -2.33 6.36 0.95
CA HIS A 162 -2.03 6.00 2.33
C HIS A 162 -0.66 6.55 2.75
N ALA A 163 -0.38 6.57 4.05
CA ALA A 163 0.91 6.99 4.57
C ALA A 163 2.04 6.05 4.11
N LEU A 164 3.19 6.60 3.77
CA LEU A 164 4.40 5.82 3.62
C LEU A 164 4.78 5.22 4.98
N ARG A 165 4.87 3.90 5.04
CA ARG A 165 5.31 3.13 6.20
C ARG A 165 6.36 2.12 5.76
N ALA A 166 7.30 1.84 6.64
CA ALA A 166 8.15 0.67 6.57
C ALA A 166 7.58 -0.39 7.52
N PHE A 167 7.25 -1.56 7.00
CA PHE A 167 6.63 -2.64 7.77
C PHE A 167 7.71 -3.59 8.29
N GLY A 168 7.77 -3.74 9.61
CA GLY A 168 8.69 -4.66 10.27
C GLY A 168 8.09 -6.05 10.48
N PRO A 169 8.88 -7.02 10.97
CA PRO A 169 8.40 -8.36 11.27
C PRO A 169 7.45 -8.41 12.48
N ASP A 170 7.58 -7.48 13.43
CA ASP A 170 6.84 -7.45 14.70
C ASP A 170 5.57 -6.63 14.62
N PRO A 171 4.59 -7.05 15.33
CA PRO A 171 3.47 -7.83 14.83
C PRO A 171 2.87 -7.11 13.63
N LEU A 172 3.10 -7.64 12.43
CA LEU A 172 2.60 -7.06 11.18
C LEU A 172 1.09 -6.79 11.25
N GLY A 173 0.34 -7.65 11.93
CA GLY A 173 -1.10 -7.48 12.12
C GLY A 173 -1.48 -6.15 12.76
N ASP A 174 -0.75 -5.71 13.79
CA ASP A 174 -0.99 -4.43 14.46
C ASP A 174 -0.60 -3.24 13.58
N GLN A 175 0.48 -3.38 12.81
CA GLN A 175 0.92 -2.35 11.87
C GLN A 175 -0.10 -2.15 10.74
N LEU A 176 -0.65 -3.24 10.20
CA LEU A 176 -1.70 -3.19 9.18
C LEU A 176 -3.00 -2.60 9.76
N GLU A 177 -3.40 -3.02 10.96
CA GLU A 177 -4.58 -2.48 11.63
C GLU A 177 -4.43 -0.97 11.91
N ALA A 178 -3.25 -0.52 12.33
CA ALA A 178 -2.96 0.90 12.51
C ALA A 178 -3.07 1.68 11.19
N ALA A 179 -2.65 1.10 10.06
CA ALA A 179 -2.80 1.73 8.74
C ALA A 179 -4.27 1.85 8.33
N VAL A 180 -5.09 0.80 8.59
CA VAL A 180 -6.53 0.84 8.33
C VAL A 180 -7.21 1.90 9.18
N ARG A 181 -6.99 1.92 10.51
CA ARG A 181 -7.59 2.89 11.42
C ARG A 181 -7.23 4.33 11.07
N ASP A 182 -5.98 4.57 10.66
CA ASP A 182 -5.54 5.87 10.16
C ASP A 182 -6.35 6.30 8.92
N CYS A 183 -6.54 5.39 7.97
CA CYS A 183 -7.36 5.64 6.78
C CYS A 183 -8.82 5.90 7.14
N VAL A 184 -9.44 5.07 7.99
CA VAL A 184 -10.84 5.21 8.40
C VAL A 184 -11.07 6.57 9.06
N ARG A 185 -10.26 6.95 10.06
CA ARG A 185 -10.38 8.25 10.73
C ARG A 185 -10.28 9.44 9.78
N ARG A 186 -9.40 9.35 8.80
CA ARG A 186 -9.12 10.44 7.87
C ARG A 186 -10.13 10.52 6.73
N GLU A 187 -10.50 9.38 6.16
CA GLU A 187 -11.20 9.33 4.88
C GLU A 187 -12.69 9.04 5.00
N VAL A 188 -13.12 8.29 6.02
CA VAL A 188 -14.52 7.92 6.15
C VAL A 188 -15.35 9.10 6.66
N ARG A 189 -16.51 9.29 6.07
CA ARG A 189 -17.52 10.27 6.51
C ARG A 189 -18.86 9.58 6.61
N VAL A 190 -19.61 9.93 7.61
CA VAL A 190 -20.96 9.41 7.84
C VAL A 190 -21.95 10.58 7.81
N ALA A 191 -23.08 10.38 7.15
CA ALA A 191 -24.17 11.35 7.14
C ALA A 191 -24.65 11.68 8.56
N GLU A 192 -25.09 12.90 8.80
CA GLU A 192 -25.63 13.30 10.11
C GLU A 192 -26.83 12.43 10.55
N ASP A 193 -27.62 11.96 9.60
CA ASP A 193 -28.75 11.08 9.79
C ASP A 193 -28.44 9.59 9.63
N GLY A 194 -27.18 9.20 9.38
CA GLY A 194 -26.74 7.82 9.18
C GLY A 194 -27.13 7.20 7.83
N ALA A 195 -27.70 7.97 6.88
CA ALA A 195 -28.24 7.40 5.64
C ALA A 195 -27.18 6.91 4.65
N TRP A 196 -25.95 7.39 4.75
CA TRP A 196 -24.84 6.98 3.91
C TRP A 196 -23.51 7.04 4.64
N VAL A 197 -22.57 6.21 4.17
CA VAL A 197 -21.17 6.21 4.58
C VAL A 197 -20.32 6.43 3.33
N GLU A 198 -19.51 7.48 3.32
CA GLU A 198 -18.52 7.71 2.26
C GLU A 198 -17.18 7.06 2.64
N VAL A 199 -16.68 6.25 1.73
CA VAL A 199 -15.48 5.43 1.94
C VAL A 199 -14.41 5.68 0.85
N PRO A 200 -13.14 5.35 1.08
CA PRO A 200 -12.08 5.42 0.08
C PRO A 200 -12.41 4.68 -1.22
N ARG A 201 -11.89 5.20 -2.33
CA ARG A 201 -12.10 4.66 -3.68
C ARG A 201 -11.66 3.22 -3.85
N LEU A 202 -10.68 2.73 -3.07
CA LEU A 202 -10.19 1.35 -3.13
C LEU A 202 -11.32 0.31 -2.94
N PHE A 203 -12.30 0.59 -2.07
CA PHE A 203 -13.44 -0.28 -1.85
C PHE A 203 -14.33 -0.46 -3.11
N LYS A 204 -14.40 0.59 -3.96
CA LYS A 204 -15.08 0.48 -5.25
C LYS A 204 -14.28 -0.32 -6.26
N TRP A 205 -12.95 -0.28 -6.18
CA TRP A 205 -12.09 -1.03 -7.08
C TRP A 205 -12.03 -2.51 -6.76
N TYR A 206 -12.06 -2.86 -5.48
CA TYR A 206 -11.82 -4.22 -4.98
C TYR A 206 -12.90 -4.70 -3.98
N PRO A 207 -14.20 -4.57 -4.32
CA PRO A 207 -15.26 -4.92 -3.36
C PRO A 207 -15.20 -6.39 -2.95
N GLY A 208 -14.77 -7.27 -3.85
CA GLY A 208 -14.66 -8.71 -3.57
C GLY A 208 -13.66 -9.07 -2.48
N ASP A 209 -12.61 -8.25 -2.31
CA ASP A 209 -11.59 -8.46 -1.28
C ASP A 209 -12.16 -8.21 0.14
N PHE A 210 -13.29 -7.51 0.24
CA PHE A 210 -13.95 -7.16 1.50
C PHE A 210 -15.34 -7.81 1.67
N GLY A 211 -15.71 -8.78 0.83
CA GLY A 211 -17.02 -9.43 0.94
C GLY A 211 -18.20 -8.64 0.33
N GLY A 212 -17.91 -7.74 -0.62
CA GLY A 212 -18.92 -6.87 -1.24
C GLY A 212 -19.32 -5.69 -0.36
N GLU A 213 -20.39 -4.97 -0.75
CA GLU A 213 -20.83 -3.78 -0.01
C GLU A 213 -21.18 -4.05 1.46
N PRO A 214 -21.84 -5.15 1.84
CA PRO A 214 -22.08 -5.46 3.24
C PRO A 214 -20.77 -5.65 4.03
N GLY A 215 -19.82 -6.42 3.50
CA GLY A 215 -18.54 -6.64 4.16
C GLY A 215 -17.68 -5.37 4.23
N ILE A 216 -17.77 -4.46 3.26
CA ILE A 216 -17.12 -3.13 3.32
C ILE A 216 -17.69 -2.32 4.49
N LEU A 217 -19.01 -2.32 4.65
CA LEU A 217 -19.67 -1.60 5.72
C LEU A 217 -19.22 -2.15 7.08
N ASP A 218 -19.30 -3.47 7.28
CA ASP A 218 -18.85 -4.13 8.50
C ASP A 218 -17.37 -3.84 8.80
N PHE A 219 -16.50 -3.93 7.76
CA PHE A 219 -15.07 -3.65 7.88
C PHE A 219 -14.79 -2.23 8.37
N VAL A 220 -15.53 -1.25 7.86
CA VAL A 220 -15.38 0.17 8.21
C VAL A 220 -15.95 0.45 9.59
N LEU A 221 -17.19 -0.02 9.88
CA LEU A 221 -17.88 0.23 11.14
C LEU A 221 -17.13 -0.34 12.35
N ALA A 222 -16.51 -1.51 12.21
CA ALA A 222 -15.69 -2.12 13.26
C ALA A 222 -14.47 -1.25 13.67
N ARG A 223 -14.20 -0.15 12.96
CA ARG A 223 -13.04 0.75 13.17
C ARG A 223 -13.43 2.22 13.38
N ILE A 224 -14.72 2.49 13.55
CA ILE A 224 -15.22 3.79 13.98
C ILE A 224 -15.26 3.78 15.51
N ASP A 225 -14.55 4.73 16.13
CA ASP A 225 -14.43 4.84 17.60
C ASP A 225 -15.46 5.84 18.19
N ASP A 226 -16.60 6.08 17.50
CA ASP A 226 -17.64 7.03 17.90
C ASP A 226 -19.00 6.31 17.99
N ASP A 227 -19.41 5.98 19.22
CA ASP A 227 -20.66 5.27 19.50
C ASP A 227 -21.89 6.03 18.97
N ALA A 228 -21.89 7.37 19.02
CA ALA A 228 -23.02 8.15 18.51
C ALA A 228 -23.13 8.07 16.97
N VAL A 229 -22.00 7.84 16.27
CA VAL A 229 -22.02 7.55 14.82
C VAL A 229 -22.58 6.16 14.58
N LEU A 230 -22.15 5.16 15.36
CA LEU A 230 -22.62 3.77 15.22
C LEU A 230 -24.13 3.67 15.51
N ASP A 231 -24.63 4.30 16.58
CA ASP A 231 -26.06 4.35 16.93
C ASP A 231 -26.91 4.91 15.78
N ARG A 232 -26.44 5.97 15.10
CA ARG A 232 -27.15 6.55 13.95
C ARG A 232 -27.24 5.60 12.75
N ILE A 233 -26.19 4.82 12.53
CA ILE A 233 -26.15 3.82 11.46
C ILE A 233 -27.07 2.65 11.82
N ASP A 234 -27.01 2.15 13.04
CA ASP A 234 -27.84 1.04 13.51
C ASP A 234 -29.33 1.39 13.46
N ALA A 235 -29.70 2.64 13.76
CA ALA A 235 -31.08 3.12 13.63
C ALA A 235 -31.64 3.02 12.20
N ARG A 236 -30.77 2.88 11.19
CA ARG A 236 -31.16 2.68 9.78
C ARG A 236 -31.54 1.24 9.43
N GLN A 237 -31.34 0.28 10.33
CA GLN A 237 -31.71 -1.13 10.13
C GLN A 237 -31.23 -1.71 8.78
N GLY A 238 -29.98 -1.42 8.41
CA GLY A 238 -29.38 -1.89 7.16
C GLY A 238 -29.66 -1.04 5.91
N ASN A 239 -30.47 0.04 6.02
CA ASN A 239 -30.73 0.98 4.91
C ASN A 239 -29.65 2.07 4.84
N VAL A 240 -28.37 1.66 4.72
CA VAL A 240 -27.22 2.55 4.61
C VAL A 240 -26.61 2.43 3.21
N LYS A 241 -26.36 3.55 2.56
CA LYS A 241 -25.74 3.57 1.22
C LYS A 241 -24.24 3.82 1.33
N LEU A 242 -23.47 3.12 0.52
CA LEU A 242 -22.04 3.42 0.35
C LEU A 242 -21.83 4.48 -0.74
N HIS A 243 -21.10 5.53 -0.40
CA HIS A 243 -20.57 6.50 -1.34
C HIS A 243 -19.05 6.33 -1.44
N TYR A 244 -18.50 6.57 -2.62
CA TYR A 244 -17.08 6.33 -2.88
C TYR A 244 -16.40 7.63 -3.26
N LYS A 245 -15.38 8.02 -2.52
CA LYS A 245 -14.58 9.21 -2.81
C LYS A 245 -13.97 9.15 -4.20
N ALA A 246 -13.75 10.32 -4.80
CA ALA A 246 -12.84 10.47 -5.93
C ALA A 246 -11.40 10.19 -5.48
N PHE A 247 -10.56 9.67 -6.38
CA PHE A 247 -9.14 9.43 -6.12
C PHE A 247 -8.31 10.51 -6.82
N ASP A 248 -7.55 11.27 -6.03
CA ASP A 248 -6.68 12.34 -6.52
C ASP A 248 -5.25 11.80 -6.67
N TRP A 249 -4.83 11.60 -7.91
CA TRP A 249 -3.51 11.10 -8.28
C TRP A 249 -2.41 12.18 -8.24
N THR A 250 -2.74 13.44 -7.97
CA THR A 250 -1.75 14.52 -7.91
C THR A 250 -0.68 14.22 -6.87
N LEU A 251 0.60 14.38 -7.24
CA LEU A 251 1.73 14.17 -6.35
C LEU A 251 1.56 14.97 -5.05
N ASP A 252 1.64 14.29 -3.90
CA ASP A 252 1.52 14.90 -2.57
C ASP A 252 2.90 15.33 -2.07
N GLN A 253 3.30 16.56 -2.38
CA GLN A 253 4.62 17.10 -2.04
C GLN A 253 4.54 18.38 -1.24
N ARG A 254 5.57 18.62 -0.43
CA ARG A 254 5.74 19.88 0.33
C ARG A 254 5.79 21.09 -0.60
N GLU A 255 5.24 22.19 -0.12
CA GLU A 255 5.30 23.50 -0.79
C GLU A 255 6.72 24.06 -0.86
#